data_5c2f915d901cbe1e5994d165071968d6
#
_entry.id   5c2f915d901cbe1e5994d165071968d6
#
_cell.length_a   1.000
_cell.length_b   1.000
_cell.length_c   1.000
_cell.angle_alpha   90.00
_cell.angle_beta   90.00
_cell.angle_gamma   90.00
#
_symmetry.space_group_name_H-M   'P 1'
#
loop_
_entity.id
_entity.type
_entity.pdbx_description
1 polymer ?
#
loop_
_entity_poly.entity_id
_entity_poly.type
_entity_poly.pdbx_seq_one_letter_code
_entity_poly.pdbx_strand_id
1 'polypeptide(L)'
;MKQFRLVDNILGWLAFLIAAFVYCSTIEPTASFWDCPEFITTGYKLEVGHPPGAPFFMLTANLFSHFASDPSQVARMVNTMSALLSATCILFLFWTITHLTRKLLLNGWEDLTKSKLIAIEASGMVGAL
;
A
#
# COMPACT_ATOMS: atom_id res chain seq x y z
N MET A 1 0.12 -20.10 18.46
CA MET A 1 0.70 -19.58 17.20
C MET A 1 -0.30 -19.47 16.05
N LYS A 2 -1.15 -20.46 15.75
CA LYS A 2 -2.15 -20.36 14.66
C LYS A 2 -3.13 -19.19 14.85
N GLN A 3 -3.63 -18.99 16.08
CA GLN A 3 -4.57 -17.93 16.41
C GLN A 3 -3.96 -16.52 16.24
N PHE A 4 -2.70 -16.32 16.65
CA PHE A 4 -1.97 -15.07 16.42
C PHE A 4 -1.90 -14.75 14.93
N ARG A 5 -1.43 -15.68 14.10
CA ARG A 5 -1.30 -15.46 12.64
C ARG A 5 -2.63 -15.13 11.98
N LEU A 6 -3.72 -15.71 12.44
CA LEU A 6 -5.06 -15.41 11.91
C LEU A 6 -5.47 -13.97 12.23
N VAL A 7 -5.32 -13.55 13.49
CA VAL A 7 -5.67 -12.19 13.92
C VAL A 7 -4.79 -11.16 13.23
N ASP A 8 -3.47 -11.37 13.23
CA ASP A 8 -2.47 -10.50 12.57
C ASP A 8 -2.76 -10.32 11.07
N ASN A 9 -3.10 -11.40 10.36
CA ASN A 9 -3.48 -11.31 8.96
C ASN A 9 -4.79 -10.55 8.76
N ILE A 10 -5.82 -10.83 9.55
CA ILE A 10 -7.11 -10.14 9.44
C ILE A 10 -6.94 -8.63 9.66
N LEU A 11 -6.21 -8.24 10.72
CA LEU A 11 -5.99 -6.84 11.04
C LEU A 11 -5.09 -6.15 10.02
N GLY A 12 -4.06 -6.83 9.49
CA GLY A 12 -3.23 -6.30 8.42
C GLY A 12 -4.03 -6.01 7.15
N TRP A 13 -4.88 -6.95 6.71
CA TRP A 13 -5.77 -6.71 5.58
C TRP A 13 -6.83 -5.64 5.86
N LEU A 14 -7.31 -5.52 7.10
CA LEU A 14 -8.21 -4.43 7.50
C LEU A 14 -7.50 -3.07 7.38
N ALA A 15 -6.26 -2.95 7.85
CA ALA A 15 -5.46 -1.73 7.69
C ALA A 15 -5.26 -1.37 6.22
N PHE A 16 -4.95 -2.36 5.37
CA PHE A 16 -4.89 -2.18 3.91
C PHE A 16 -6.19 -1.65 3.34
N LEU A 17 -7.33 -2.25 3.70
CA LEU A 17 -8.65 -1.85 3.16
C LEU A 17 -9.02 -0.43 3.59
N ILE A 18 -8.73 -0.04 4.84
CA ILE A 18 -8.93 1.33 5.33
C ILE A 18 -8.08 2.30 4.50
N ALA A 19 -6.77 2.03 4.37
CA ALA A 19 -5.87 2.87 3.60
C ALA A 19 -6.27 2.95 2.12
N ALA A 20 -6.58 1.82 1.49
CA ALA A 20 -7.02 1.75 0.10
C ALA A 20 -8.31 2.55 -0.12
N PHE A 21 -9.29 2.42 0.78
CA PHE A 21 -10.54 3.19 0.71
C PHE A 21 -10.27 4.70 0.82
N VAL A 22 -9.48 5.13 1.80
CA VAL A 22 -9.14 6.56 1.98
C VAL A 22 -8.40 7.08 0.76
N TYR A 23 -7.33 6.40 0.33
CA TYR A 23 -6.52 6.86 -0.79
C TYR A 23 -7.30 6.87 -2.11
N CYS A 24 -8.07 5.82 -2.42
CA CYS A 24 -8.88 5.77 -3.63
C CYS A 24 -10.05 6.78 -3.63
N SER A 25 -10.58 7.15 -2.45
CA SER A 25 -11.63 8.17 -2.36
C SER A 25 -11.13 9.61 -2.49
N THR A 26 -9.83 9.82 -2.28
CA THR A 26 -9.20 11.15 -2.28
C THR A 26 -8.20 11.37 -3.41
N ILE A 27 -8.06 10.40 -4.33
CA ILE A 27 -7.16 10.55 -5.48
C ILE A 27 -7.58 11.69 -6.38
N GLU A 28 -6.59 12.37 -6.94
CA GLU A 28 -6.79 13.30 -8.05
C GLU A 28 -7.25 12.53 -9.29
N PRO A 29 -8.41 12.84 -9.90
CA PRO A 29 -8.90 12.12 -11.07
C PRO A 29 -8.13 12.47 -12.36
N THR A 30 -7.37 13.56 -12.35
CA THR A 30 -6.63 14.09 -13.49
C THR A 30 -5.13 14.11 -13.23
N ALA A 31 -4.36 14.68 -14.14
CA ALA A 31 -2.95 14.93 -13.93
C ALA A 31 -2.78 16.10 -12.92
N SER A 32 -2.06 15.82 -11.86
CA SER A 32 -1.70 16.78 -10.82
C SER A 32 -0.53 17.69 -11.29
N PHE A 33 0.12 18.37 -10.34
CA PHE A 33 1.25 19.24 -10.61
C PHE A 33 2.57 18.49 -10.75
N TRP A 34 3.60 19.22 -11.15
CA TRP A 34 4.99 18.76 -11.23
C TRP A 34 5.16 17.66 -12.29
N ASP A 35 5.86 16.58 -11.96
CA ASP A 35 6.19 15.50 -12.89
C ASP A 35 5.04 14.51 -13.14
N CYS A 36 3.92 14.64 -12.42
CA CYS A 36 2.79 13.72 -12.51
C CYS A 36 2.27 13.55 -13.95
N PRO A 37 2.05 14.62 -14.75
CA PRO A 37 1.64 14.48 -16.15
C PRO A 37 2.63 13.71 -17.00
N GLU A 38 3.93 13.91 -16.77
CA GLU A 38 5.00 13.20 -17.48
C GLU A 38 4.95 11.71 -17.17
N PHE A 39 4.92 11.34 -15.88
CA PHE A 39 4.84 9.94 -15.45
C PHE A 39 3.59 9.23 -15.97
N ILE A 40 2.44 9.90 -16.00
CA ILE A 40 1.20 9.35 -16.56
C ILE A 40 1.36 9.13 -18.08
N THR A 41 1.87 10.12 -18.81
CA THR A 41 1.98 10.07 -20.27
C THR A 41 3.01 9.04 -20.71
N THR A 42 4.18 9.05 -20.10
CA THR A 42 5.27 8.11 -20.43
C THR A 42 4.93 6.68 -20.03
N GLY A 43 4.22 6.50 -18.90
CA GLY A 43 3.68 5.20 -18.51
C GLY A 43 2.65 4.69 -19.49
N TYR A 44 1.69 5.51 -19.90
CA TYR A 44 0.66 5.14 -20.87
C TYR A 44 1.24 4.71 -22.22
N LYS A 45 2.25 5.46 -22.72
CA LYS A 45 2.85 5.21 -24.03
C LYS A 45 4.06 4.27 -23.99
N LEU A 46 4.50 3.81 -22.82
CA LEU A 46 5.76 3.09 -22.60
C LEU A 46 6.99 3.86 -23.14
N GLU A 47 7.02 5.15 -22.89
CA GLU A 47 8.14 6.02 -23.21
C GLU A 47 9.11 6.13 -22.01
N VAL A 48 10.31 6.63 -22.26
CA VAL A 48 11.30 6.90 -21.22
C VAL A 48 11.12 8.34 -20.75
N GLY A 49 10.85 8.50 -19.44
CA GLY A 49 10.80 9.82 -18.81
C GLY A 49 12.20 10.39 -18.57
N HIS A 50 12.26 11.59 -17.95
CA HIS A 50 13.55 12.23 -17.64
C HIS A 50 14.41 11.37 -16.68
N PRO A 51 15.75 11.51 -16.72
CA PRO A 51 16.63 10.75 -15.83
C PRO A 51 16.33 10.97 -14.34
N PRO A 52 16.46 9.91 -13.49
CA PRO A 52 17.01 8.59 -13.80
C PRO A 52 16.03 7.60 -14.42
N GLY A 53 14.80 8.00 -14.73
CA GLY A 53 13.75 7.13 -15.20
C GLY A 53 13.14 6.25 -14.09
N ALA A 54 12.02 5.59 -14.37
CA ALA A 54 11.31 4.73 -13.47
C ALA A 54 10.70 3.52 -14.19
N PRO A 55 11.52 2.59 -14.72
CA PRO A 55 11.05 1.54 -15.63
C PRO A 55 9.97 0.65 -15.01
N PHE A 56 10.09 0.31 -13.73
CA PHE A 56 9.07 -0.48 -13.04
C PHE A 56 7.75 0.28 -12.93
N PHE A 57 7.80 1.58 -12.61
CA PHE A 57 6.61 2.43 -12.58
C PHE A 57 5.96 2.49 -13.96
N MET A 58 6.74 2.72 -15.03
CA MET A 58 6.22 2.82 -16.40
C MET A 58 5.50 1.54 -16.84
N LEU A 59 6.05 0.36 -16.53
CA LEU A 59 5.43 -0.93 -16.85
C LEU A 59 4.12 -1.13 -16.06
N THR A 60 4.11 -0.83 -14.77
CA THR A 60 2.90 -0.99 -13.94
C THR A 60 1.83 0.04 -14.29
N ALA A 61 2.23 1.29 -14.56
CA ALA A 61 1.31 2.34 -15.01
C ALA A 61 0.69 2.01 -16.38
N ASN A 62 1.48 1.48 -17.31
CA ASN A 62 0.96 0.99 -18.58
C ASN A 62 -0.08 -0.11 -18.38
N LEU A 63 0.21 -1.12 -17.54
CA LEU A 63 -0.75 -2.19 -17.23
C LEU A 63 -2.07 -1.62 -16.70
N PHE A 64 -2.01 -0.67 -15.76
CA PHE A 64 -3.21 -0.05 -15.20
C PHE A 64 -3.94 0.85 -16.19
N SER A 65 -3.23 1.49 -17.12
CA SER A 65 -3.85 2.32 -18.15
C SER A 65 -4.79 1.54 -19.09
N HIS A 66 -4.57 0.23 -19.24
CA HIS A 66 -5.47 -0.63 -20.04
C HIS A 66 -6.85 -0.85 -19.40
N PHE A 67 -7.02 -0.52 -18.13
CA PHE A 67 -8.35 -0.52 -17.49
C PHE A 67 -9.15 0.77 -17.75
N ALA A 68 -8.54 1.78 -18.38
CA ALA A 68 -9.23 2.99 -18.80
C ALA A 68 -10.13 2.70 -20.01
N SER A 69 -11.39 3.13 -19.94
CA SER A 69 -12.34 2.96 -21.05
C SER A 69 -12.05 3.93 -22.20
N ASP A 70 -11.41 5.04 -21.91
CA ASP A 70 -10.99 6.06 -22.88
C ASP A 70 -9.74 6.82 -22.35
N PRO A 71 -9.02 7.55 -23.21
CA PRO A 71 -7.79 8.26 -22.83
C PRO A 71 -7.96 9.27 -21.69
N SER A 72 -9.14 9.84 -21.48
CA SER A 72 -9.39 10.81 -20.40
C SER A 72 -9.34 10.17 -19.02
N GLN A 73 -9.52 8.86 -18.92
CA GLN A 73 -9.49 8.10 -17.67
C GLN A 73 -8.11 7.52 -17.32
N VAL A 74 -7.13 7.62 -18.21
CA VAL A 74 -5.79 7.06 -17.99
C VAL A 74 -5.14 7.64 -16.72
N ALA A 75 -5.20 8.95 -16.52
CA ALA A 75 -4.67 9.59 -15.33
C ALA A 75 -5.27 8.99 -14.05
N ARG A 76 -6.57 8.83 -14.01
CA ARG A 76 -7.29 8.23 -12.88
C ARG A 76 -6.83 6.79 -12.61
N MET A 77 -6.63 5.98 -13.65
CA MET A 77 -6.18 4.59 -13.49
C MET A 77 -4.76 4.51 -12.95
N VAL A 78 -3.85 5.35 -13.45
CA VAL A 78 -2.46 5.42 -12.94
C VAL A 78 -2.42 5.94 -11.50
N ASN A 79 -3.22 6.93 -11.15
CA ASN A 79 -3.34 7.42 -9.78
C ASN A 79 -3.96 6.36 -8.85
N THR A 80 -4.94 5.60 -9.32
CA THR A 80 -5.50 4.46 -8.57
C THR A 80 -4.43 3.39 -8.31
N MET A 81 -3.60 3.08 -9.31
CA MET A 81 -2.44 2.20 -9.10
C MET A 81 -1.54 2.69 -7.96
N SER A 82 -1.17 3.97 -7.97
CA SER A 82 -0.33 4.57 -6.94
C SER A 82 -0.99 4.50 -5.55
N ALA A 83 -2.29 4.75 -5.48
CA ALA A 83 -3.08 4.64 -4.25
C ALA A 83 -3.07 3.20 -3.68
N LEU A 84 -3.28 2.20 -4.53
CA LEU A 84 -3.28 0.78 -4.13
C LEU A 84 -1.88 0.30 -3.72
N LEU A 85 -0.83 0.71 -4.42
CA LEU A 85 0.54 0.39 -4.04
C LEU A 85 0.91 1.05 -2.71
N SER A 86 0.50 2.30 -2.47
CA SER A 86 0.68 2.98 -1.19
C SER A 86 -0.06 2.27 -0.05
N ALA A 87 -1.30 1.82 -0.28
CA ALA A 87 -2.04 1.02 0.70
C ALA A 87 -1.34 -0.32 0.98
N THR A 88 -0.69 -0.92 -0.02
CA THR A 88 0.12 -2.15 0.17
C THR A 88 1.33 -1.89 1.08
N CYS A 89 1.92 -0.70 1.01
CA CYS A 89 2.98 -0.31 1.96
C CYS A 89 2.46 -0.27 3.41
N ILE A 90 1.22 0.20 3.63
CA ILE A 90 0.59 0.17 4.96
C ILE A 90 0.43 -1.27 5.48
N LEU A 91 0.01 -2.20 4.62
CA LEU A 91 -0.08 -3.62 4.97
C LEU A 91 1.27 -4.19 5.44
N PHE A 92 2.33 -3.96 4.67
CA PHE A 92 3.66 -4.44 5.03
C PHE A 92 4.23 -3.73 6.27
N LEU A 93 3.95 -2.45 6.43
CA LEU A 93 4.33 -1.70 7.62
C LEU A 93 3.65 -2.27 8.86
N PHE A 94 2.34 -2.56 8.80
CA PHE A 94 1.60 -3.22 9.87
C PHE A 94 2.28 -4.53 10.28
N TRP A 95 2.51 -5.45 9.33
CA TRP A 95 3.17 -6.72 9.65
C TRP A 95 4.60 -6.57 10.15
N THR A 96 5.32 -5.55 9.69
CA THR A 96 6.67 -5.25 10.20
C THR A 96 6.62 -4.84 11.67
N ILE A 97 5.71 -3.93 12.02
CA ILE A 97 5.54 -3.44 13.38
C ILE A 97 5.11 -4.57 14.31
N THR A 98 4.08 -5.34 13.94
CA THR A 98 3.59 -6.45 14.77
C THR A 98 4.66 -7.53 14.95
N HIS A 99 5.41 -7.85 13.90
CA HIS A 99 6.52 -8.80 13.97
C HIS A 99 7.63 -8.33 14.94
N LEU A 100 8.03 -7.07 14.85
CA LEU A 100 9.05 -6.50 15.73
C LEU A 100 8.57 -6.38 17.17
N THR A 101 7.37 -5.87 17.38
CA THR A 101 6.75 -5.74 18.71
C THR A 101 6.61 -7.12 19.38
N ARG A 102 6.19 -8.12 18.61
CA ARG A 102 6.14 -9.49 19.10
C ARG A 102 7.49 -10.01 19.56
N LYS A 103 8.56 -9.77 18.78
CA LYS A 103 9.93 -10.16 19.17
C LYS A 103 10.39 -9.46 20.44
N LEU A 104 9.99 -8.22 20.66
CA LEU A 104 10.35 -7.45 21.85
C LEU A 104 9.57 -7.91 23.11
N LEU A 105 8.27 -8.24 22.96
CA LEU A 105 7.42 -8.59 24.08
C LEU A 105 7.46 -10.07 24.47
N LEU A 106 7.91 -10.95 23.57
CA LEU A 106 7.97 -12.39 23.82
C LEU A 106 9.45 -12.83 23.86
N ASN A 107 9.98 -13.03 25.06
CA ASN A 107 11.32 -13.58 25.28
C ASN A 107 11.29 -15.12 25.10
N GLY A 108 11.57 -15.57 23.86
CA GLY A 108 11.69 -16.98 23.56
C GLY A 108 10.37 -17.77 23.60
N TRP A 109 10.22 -18.65 24.60
CA TRP A 109 9.08 -19.58 24.72
C TRP A 109 7.93 -19.06 25.60
N GLU A 110 7.91 -17.77 25.93
CA GLU A 110 6.82 -17.20 26.72
C GLU A 110 5.48 -17.33 26.00
N ASP A 111 4.42 -17.65 26.79
CA ASP A 111 3.08 -17.75 26.27
C ASP A 111 2.52 -16.39 25.88
N LEU A 112 1.89 -16.35 24.71
CA LEU A 112 1.18 -15.19 24.20
C LEU A 112 -0.13 -15.00 25.00
N THR A 113 -0.11 -14.12 26.00
CA THR A 113 -1.32 -13.73 26.73
C THR A 113 -2.21 -12.82 25.90
N LYS A 114 -3.50 -12.74 26.24
CA LYS A 114 -4.46 -11.84 25.56
C LYS A 114 -4.00 -10.37 25.58
N SER A 115 -3.45 -9.90 26.70
CA SER A 115 -2.96 -8.52 26.80
C SER A 115 -1.74 -8.26 25.90
N LYS A 116 -0.81 -9.20 25.81
CA LYS A 116 0.33 -9.11 24.88
C LYS A 116 -0.14 -9.13 23.42
N LEU A 117 -1.12 -9.97 23.08
CA LEU A 117 -1.73 -9.98 21.74
C LEU A 117 -2.32 -8.61 21.40
N ILE A 118 -3.15 -8.06 22.29
CA ILE A 118 -3.76 -6.73 22.08
C ILE A 118 -2.68 -5.64 21.91
N ALA A 119 -1.63 -5.66 22.74
CA ALA A 119 -0.55 -4.68 22.65
C ALA A 119 0.21 -4.76 21.31
N ILE A 120 0.48 -5.99 20.81
CA ILE A 120 1.13 -6.21 19.53
C ILE A 120 0.27 -5.68 18.38
N GLU A 121 -0.99 -6.09 18.32
CA GLU A 121 -1.89 -5.71 17.24
C GLU A 121 -2.23 -4.21 17.26
N ALA A 122 -2.45 -3.65 18.45
CA ALA A 122 -2.69 -2.21 18.60
C ALA A 122 -1.46 -1.38 18.14
N SER A 123 -0.25 -1.82 18.46
CA SER A 123 0.96 -1.13 17.98
C SER A 123 1.07 -1.14 16.45
N GLY A 124 0.66 -2.25 15.81
CA GLY A 124 0.58 -2.35 14.36
C GLY A 124 -0.43 -1.38 13.76
N MET A 125 -1.65 -1.35 14.31
CA MET A 125 -2.72 -0.46 13.82
C MET A 125 -2.38 1.02 13.98
N VAL A 126 -1.90 1.43 15.18
CA VAL A 126 -1.55 2.84 15.46
C VAL A 126 -0.30 3.28 14.69
N GLY A 127 0.66 2.37 14.46
CA GLY A 127 1.91 2.73 13.80
C GLY A 127 1.85 2.65 12.27
N ALA A 128 0.85 1.95 11.70
CA ALA A 128 0.71 1.82 10.25
C ALA A 128 -0.32 2.80 9.65
N LEU A 129 -1.39 3.13 10.39
CA LEU A 129 -2.45 4.09 9.99
C LEU A 129 -2.21 5.48 10.56
#